data_b29437d8a1519484888881a6d20e06a0
#
_entry.id   b29437d8a1519484888881a6d20e06a0
#
_cell.length_a   1.000
_cell.length_b   1.000
_cell.length_c   1.000
_cell.angle_alpha   90.00
_cell.angle_beta   90.00
_cell.angle_gamma   90.00
#
_symmetry.space_group_name_H-M   'P 1'
#
loop_
_entity.id
_entity.type
_entity.pdbx_description
1 polymer ?
#
loop_
_entity_poly.entity_id
_entity_poly.type
_entity_poly.pdbx_seq_one_letter_code
_entity_poly.pdbx_strand_id
1 'polypeptide(L)'
;MKEKKNNIFIVLAVPVVIFLILTACIDNYGFHSLKIVLSQAIIPTTLGYAMCFTNAIGMFDLSCASAMIIAAMIGGSLGNTMGIPGLIIGCIAVGVVLGVINGTVYKLLKIPCLIVSLGLLLIYEILAQKIGLGVSKTIPADVGIIGKFPYSLIILGASALLFYYIYNKTCIACHIRAVGNEELLANALGVNAMNTKYMTFVLAGIFIGITAILQISYANSITTVSSLRSISMIFQPLMGVLIAFAIQEWCNLTLGVFISQFTLSMMFNALIALGVPSKMQDVVLGVMLIIVMGIALNNKRISGFLERKARRKELMKRA
;
A
#
# COMPACT_ATOMS: atom_id res chain seq x y z
N MET A 1 -27.29 6.36 -11.00
CA MET A 1 -25.87 6.74 -11.03
C MET A 1 -25.76 8.17 -10.50
N LYS A 2 -25.42 8.38 -9.22
CA LYS A 2 -25.13 9.74 -8.73
C LYS A 2 -23.87 10.23 -9.45
N GLU A 3 -23.94 11.39 -10.09
CA GLU A 3 -22.76 12.07 -10.63
C GLU A 3 -21.70 12.13 -9.53
N LYS A 4 -20.55 11.51 -9.80
CA LYS A 4 -19.37 11.59 -8.95
C LYS A 4 -18.91 13.04 -8.98
N LYS A 5 -19.36 13.85 -8.03
CA LYS A 5 -18.81 15.20 -7.85
C LYS A 5 -17.32 15.01 -7.55
N ASN A 6 -16.48 15.25 -8.55
CA ASN A 6 -15.03 15.23 -8.44
C ASN A 6 -14.59 16.42 -7.57
N ASN A 7 -14.78 16.30 -6.27
CA ASN A 7 -14.28 17.28 -5.31
C ASN A 7 -12.80 16.98 -4.99
N ILE A 8 -12.03 16.75 -6.05
CA ILE A 8 -10.56 16.53 -5.97
C ILE A 8 -9.86 17.63 -5.17
N PHE A 9 -10.40 18.87 -5.23
CA PHE A 9 -9.89 20.00 -4.47
C PHE A 9 -9.98 19.80 -2.97
N ILE A 10 -11.03 19.14 -2.44
CA ILE A 10 -11.17 18.87 -1.01
C ILE A 10 -10.11 17.86 -0.57
N VAL A 11 -9.88 16.82 -1.38
CA VAL A 11 -8.89 15.78 -1.08
C VAL A 11 -7.45 16.33 -1.16
N LEU A 12 -7.17 17.20 -2.13
CA LEU A 12 -5.88 17.90 -2.28
C LEU A 12 -5.65 18.95 -1.18
N ALA A 13 -6.71 19.52 -0.62
CA ALA A 13 -6.58 20.48 0.47
C ALA A 13 -5.98 19.86 1.74
N VAL A 14 -6.22 18.55 1.99
CA VAL A 14 -5.74 17.88 3.20
C VAL A 14 -4.21 17.91 3.33
N PRO A 15 -3.41 17.44 2.35
CA PRO A 15 -1.95 17.53 2.45
C PRO A 15 -1.44 18.97 2.48
N VAL A 16 -2.13 19.91 1.80
CA VAL A 16 -1.75 21.33 1.80
C VAL A 16 -1.94 21.94 3.19
N VAL A 17 -3.07 21.69 3.84
CA VAL A 17 -3.34 22.18 5.21
C VAL A 17 -2.33 21.58 6.19
N ILE A 18 -2.07 20.28 6.11
CA ILE A 18 -1.06 19.64 6.97
C ILE A 18 0.32 20.24 6.72
N PHE A 19 0.71 20.49 5.48
CA PHE A 19 1.97 21.13 5.16
C PHE A 19 2.08 22.53 5.79
N LEU A 20 1.03 23.36 5.68
CA LEU A 20 0.99 24.68 6.29
C LEU A 20 1.10 24.64 7.82
N ILE A 21 0.44 23.68 8.46
CA ILE A 21 0.54 23.48 9.91
C ILE A 21 1.98 23.08 10.28
N LEU A 22 2.59 22.16 9.54
CA LEU A 22 3.95 21.69 9.83
C LEU A 22 5.00 22.79 9.62
N THR A 23 4.86 23.61 8.58
CA THR A 23 5.76 24.76 8.36
C THR A 23 5.61 25.85 9.43
N ALA A 24 4.44 25.95 10.07
CA ALA A 24 4.21 26.86 11.18
C ALA A 24 4.72 26.33 12.53
N CYS A 25 4.76 25.01 12.71
CA CYS A 25 5.11 24.36 13.98
C CYS A 25 6.56 23.89 14.07
N ILE A 26 7.25 23.68 12.94
CA ILE A 26 8.58 23.10 12.89
C ILE A 26 9.53 24.06 12.17
N ASP A 27 10.54 24.54 12.89
CA ASP A 27 11.59 25.37 12.31
C ASP A 27 12.34 24.63 11.20
N ASN A 28 12.57 25.30 10.06
CA ASN A 28 13.22 24.74 8.86
C ASN A 28 12.41 23.67 8.08
N TYR A 29 11.11 23.48 8.36
CA TYR A 29 10.25 22.64 7.53
C TYR A 29 9.74 23.47 6.34
N GLY A 30 10.33 23.28 5.16
CA GLY A 30 10.04 24.07 3.97
C GLY A 30 9.91 23.23 2.68
N PHE A 31 9.97 23.90 1.53
CA PHE A 31 9.85 23.23 0.22
C PHE A 31 10.91 22.15 -0.03
N HIS A 32 12.08 22.23 0.62
CA HIS A 32 13.08 21.16 0.53
C HIS A 32 12.54 19.84 1.13
N SER A 33 11.80 19.92 2.22
CA SER A 33 11.18 18.76 2.87
C SER A 33 10.16 18.05 1.96
N LEU A 34 9.46 18.79 1.08
CA LEU A 34 8.52 18.18 0.12
C LEU A 34 9.18 17.18 -0.83
N LYS A 35 10.40 17.46 -1.29
CA LYS A 35 11.16 16.54 -2.16
C LYS A 35 11.49 15.24 -1.42
N ILE A 36 11.86 15.35 -0.14
CA ILE A 36 12.18 14.21 0.73
C ILE A 36 10.90 13.39 0.97
N VAL A 37 9.82 14.06 1.36
CA VAL A 37 8.51 13.43 1.59
C VAL A 37 8.01 12.72 0.33
N LEU A 38 8.13 13.36 -0.83
CA LEU A 38 7.74 12.75 -2.11
C LEU A 38 8.52 11.46 -2.37
N SER A 39 9.84 11.49 -2.17
CA SER A 39 10.68 10.30 -2.34
C SER A 39 10.31 9.19 -1.34
N GLN A 40 9.98 9.54 -0.09
CA GLN A 40 9.56 8.60 0.94
C GLN A 40 8.16 8.02 0.67
N ALA A 41 7.27 8.76 0.02
CA ALA A 41 5.92 8.31 -0.30
C ALA A 41 5.84 7.30 -1.46
N ILE A 42 6.88 7.22 -2.32
CA ILE A 42 6.88 6.39 -3.53
C ILE A 42 6.71 4.90 -3.20
N ILE A 43 7.53 4.39 -2.29
CA ILE A 43 7.56 2.96 -1.92
C ILE A 43 6.23 2.53 -1.25
N PRO A 44 5.72 3.23 -0.21
CA PRO A 44 4.44 2.90 0.38
C PRO A 44 3.27 3.03 -0.62
N THR A 45 3.34 3.94 -1.59
CA THR A 45 2.30 4.08 -2.62
C THR A 45 2.24 2.86 -3.53
N THR A 46 3.39 2.40 -4.03
CA THR A 46 3.45 1.21 -4.91
C THR A 46 3.04 -0.07 -4.17
N LEU A 47 3.44 -0.23 -2.90
CA LEU A 47 2.98 -1.33 -2.06
C LEU A 47 1.47 -1.19 -1.75
N GLY A 48 0.99 0.03 -1.56
CA GLY A 48 -0.43 0.33 -1.41
C GLY A 48 -1.25 -0.12 -2.63
N TYR A 49 -0.76 0.07 -3.85
CA TYR A 49 -1.43 -0.45 -5.05
C TYR A 49 -1.53 -1.98 -5.05
N ALA A 50 -0.50 -2.69 -4.59
CA ALA A 50 -0.58 -4.15 -4.40
C ALA A 50 -1.70 -4.51 -3.42
N MET A 51 -1.72 -3.86 -2.26
CA MET A 51 -2.69 -4.13 -1.20
C MET A 51 -4.13 -3.70 -1.55
N CYS A 52 -4.33 -2.76 -2.47
CA CYS A 52 -5.67 -2.37 -2.92
C CYS A 52 -6.46 -3.53 -3.52
N PHE A 53 -5.82 -4.45 -4.24
CA PHE A 53 -6.51 -5.58 -4.86
C PHE A 53 -7.07 -6.54 -3.82
N THR A 54 -6.31 -6.88 -2.79
CA THR A 54 -6.72 -7.79 -1.72
C THR A 54 -7.71 -7.12 -0.78
N ASN A 55 -7.47 -5.85 -0.39
CA ASN A 55 -8.37 -5.11 0.49
C ASN A 55 -9.73 -4.79 -0.18
N ALA A 56 -9.79 -4.63 -1.51
CA ALA A 56 -11.04 -4.42 -2.24
C ALA A 56 -12.03 -5.59 -2.09
N ILE A 57 -11.55 -6.79 -1.79
CA ILE A 57 -12.37 -7.98 -1.50
C ILE A 57 -12.50 -8.22 0.03
N GLY A 58 -12.00 -7.31 0.86
CA GLY A 58 -12.01 -7.47 2.31
C GLY A 58 -10.97 -8.46 2.85
N MET A 59 -9.93 -8.78 2.06
CA MET A 59 -8.84 -9.67 2.47
C MET A 59 -7.61 -8.86 2.86
N PHE A 60 -7.11 -9.09 4.08
CA PHE A 60 -5.87 -8.48 4.56
C PHE A 60 -4.71 -9.43 4.31
N ASP A 61 -3.80 -9.04 3.42
CA ASP A 61 -2.57 -9.79 3.13
C ASP A 61 -1.38 -9.16 3.83
N LEU A 62 -0.91 -9.82 4.88
CA LEU A 62 0.25 -9.38 5.66
C LEU A 62 1.57 -9.91 5.09
N SER A 63 1.54 -10.79 4.08
CA SER A 63 2.77 -11.33 3.48
C SER A 63 3.43 -10.40 2.46
N CYS A 64 2.76 -9.30 2.06
CA CYS A 64 3.24 -8.40 1.00
C CYS A 64 4.66 -7.86 1.24
N ALA A 65 5.01 -7.46 2.48
CA ALA A 65 6.34 -6.92 2.76
C ALA A 65 7.42 -7.99 2.76
N SER A 66 7.18 -9.16 3.33
CA SER A 66 8.15 -10.27 3.29
C SER A 66 8.35 -10.79 1.87
N ALA A 67 7.28 -10.86 1.06
CA ALA A 67 7.36 -11.17 -0.37
C ALA A 67 8.17 -10.12 -1.14
N MET A 68 8.00 -8.81 -0.83
CA MET A 68 8.80 -7.73 -1.39
C MET A 68 10.29 -7.90 -1.06
N ILE A 69 10.64 -8.29 0.18
CA ILE A 69 12.03 -8.51 0.59
C ILE A 69 12.66 -9.66 -0.22
N ILE A 70 11.96 -10.80 -0.37
CA ILE A 70 12.46 -11.91 -1.21
C ILE A 70 12.65 -11.46 -2.65
N ALA A 71 11.65 -10.79 -3.22
CA ALA A 71 11.71 -10.32 -4.59
C ALA A 71 12.90 -9.36 -4.80
N ALA A 72 13.15 -8.47 -3.85
CA ALA A 72 14.29 -7.55 -3.87
C ALA A 72 15.63 -8.27 -3.72
N MET A 73 15.72 -9.33 -2.89
CA MET A 73 16.95 -10.09 -2.72
C MET A 73 17.33 -10.90 -3.96
N ILE A 74 16.36 -11.61 -4.54
CA ILE A 74 16.62 -12.41 -5.76
C ILE A 74 16.84 -11.47 -6.95
N GLY A 75 15.99 -10.44 -7.11
CA GLY A 75 16.13 -9.44 -8.15
C GLY A 75 17.43 -8.66 -8.04
N GLY A 76 17.87 -8.30 -6.81
CA GLY A 76 19.16 -7.68 -6.56
C GLY A 76 20.35 -8.60 -6.93
N SER A 77 20.22 -9.92 -6.71
CA SER A 77 21.23 -10.87 -7.17
C SER A 77 21.36 -10.89 -8.68
N LEU A 78 20.24 -10.90 -9.41
CA LEU A 78 20.22 -10.82 -10.87
C LEU A 78 20.67 -9.43 -11.37
N GLY A 79 20.36 -8.37 -10.60
CA GLY A 79 20.86 -7.02 -10.88
C GLY A 79 22.39 -6.90 -10.81
N ASN A 80 23.03 -7.65 -9.91
CA ASN A 80 24.49 -7.69 -9.81
C ASN A 80 25.16 -8.40 -10.99
N THR A 81 24.47 -9.32 -11.65
CA THR A 81 25.02 -10.10 -12.80
C THR A 81 24.64 -9.52 -14.15
N MET A 82 23.39 -9.04 -14.28
CA MET A 82 22.81 -8.59 -15.56
C MET A 82 22.50 -7.08 -15.58
N GLY A 83 22.86 -6.35 -14.53
CA GLY A 83 22.57 -4.91 -14.44
C GLY A 83 21.07 -4.60 -14.24
N ILE A 84 20.67 -3.42 -14.71
CA ILE A 84 19.30 -2.90 -14.59
C ILE A 84 18.22 -3.87 -15.14
N PRO A 85 18.36 -4.47 -16.34
CA PRO A 85 17.35 -5.42 -16.86
C PRO A 85 17.18 -6.63 -15.95
N GLY A 86 18.28 -7.16 -15.39
CA GLY A 86 18.24 -8.29 -14.45
C GLY A 86 17.49 -7.96 -13.17
N LEU A 87 17.68 -6.75 -12.63
CA LEU A 87 16.94 -6.27 -11.46
C LEU A 87 15.44 -6.22 -11.75
N ILE A 88 15.04 -5.59 -12.85
CA ILE A 88 13.61 -5.40 -13.19
C ILE A 88 12.92 -6.75 -13.42
N ILE A 89 13.51 -7.58 -14.29
CA ILE A 89 12.92 -8.89 -14.62
C ILE A 89 12.88 -9.77 -13.38
N GLY A 90 13.97 -9.81 -12.61
CA GLY A 90 14.06 -10.62 -11.39
C GLY A 90 13.03 -10.24 -10.34
N CYS A 91 12.93 -8.95 -10.01
CA CYS A 91 11.96 -8.50 -9.00
C CYS A 91 10.50 -8.76 -9.43
N ILE A 92 10.16 -8.46 -10.70
CA ILE A 92 8.78 -8.67 -11.19
C ILE A 92 8.46 -10.16 -11.29
N ALA A 93 9.33 -10.97 -11.84
CA ALA A 93 9.11 -12.41 -11.97
C ALA A 93 8.92 -13.07 -10.59
N VAL A 94 9.80 -12.77 -9.64
CA VAL A 94 9.69 -13.30 -8.27
C VAL A 94 8.43 -12.79 -7.58
N GLY A 95 8.10 -11.50 -7.72
CA GLY A 95 6.88 -10.93 -7.17
C GLY A 95 5.62 -11.64 -7.67
N VAL A 96 5.54 -11.89 -9.00
CA VAL A 96 4.43 -12.65 -9.60
C VAL A 96 4.39 -14.09 -9.10
N VAL A 97 5.53 -14.79 -9.03
CA VAL A 97 5.60 -16.16 -8.51
C VAL A 97 5.10 -16.23 -7.07
N LEU A 98 5.52 -15.31 -6.21
CA LEU A 98 5.05 -15.24 -4.83
C LEU A 98 3.55 -14.92 -4.74
N GLY A 99 3.04 -14.04 -5.61
CA GLY A 99 1.61 -13.77 -5.74
C GLY A 99 0.81 -15.02 -6.15
N VAL A 100 1.32 -15.81 -7.10
CA VAL A 100 0.75 -17.10 -7.51
C VAL A 100 0.77 -18.09 -6.34
N ILE A 101 1.86 -18.18 -5.59
CA ILE A 101 1.96 -19.05 -4.41
C ILE A 101 0.93 -18.65 -3.35
N ASN A 102 0.85 -17.35 -3.00
CA ASN A 102 -0.11 -16.82 -2.04
C ASN A 102 -1.56 -17.17 -2.45
N GLY A 103 -1.90 -16.89 -3.69
CA GLY A 103 -3.22 -17.18 -4.24
C GLY A 103 -3.54 -18.69 -4.25
N THR A 104 -2.56 -19.52 -4.60
CA THR A 104 -2.72 -20.98 -4.64
C THR A 104 -2.92 -21.56 -3.25
N VAL A 105 -2.08 -21.17 -2.28
CA VAL A 105 -2.19 -21.61 -0.88
C VAL A 105 -3.54 -21.19 -0.30
N TYR A 106 -3.96 -19.93 -0.54
CA TYR A 106 -5.27 -19.45 -0.09
C TYR A 106 -6.42 -20.27 -0.71
N LYS A 107 -6.35 -20.56 -2.03
CA LYS A 107 -7.37 -21.33 -2.75
C LYS A 107 -7.47 -22.77 -2.28
N LEU A 108 -6.34 -23.39 -1.93
CA LEU A 108 -6.27 -24.77 -1.46
C LEU A 108 -6.76 -24.92 -0.02
N LEU A 109 -6.31 -24.04 0.88
CA LEU A 109 -6.61 -24.17 2.31
C LEU A 109 -8.03 -23.70 2.67
N LYS A 110 -8.59 -22.72 1.94
CA LYS A 110 -9.93 -22.14 2.18
C LYS A 110 -10.15 -21.63 3.61
N ILE A 111 -9.09 -21.17 4.27
CA ILE A 111 -9.13 -20.58 5.62
C ILE A 111 -9.04 -19.04 5.51
N PRO A 112 -9.30 -18.29 6.60
CA PRO A 112 -9.21 -16.83 6.57
C PRO A 112 -7.86 -16.34 6.05
N CYS A 113 -7.88 -15.34 5.14
CA CYS A 113 -6.70 -14.81 4.47
C CYS A 113 -5.62 -14.35 5.45
N LEU A 114 -6.02 -13.76 6.57
CA LEU A 114 -5.10 -13.27 7.61
C LEU A 114 -4.23 -14.39 8.20
N ILE A 115 -4.79 -15.59 8.40
CA ILE A 115 -4.05 -16.75 8.94
C ILE A 115 -3.04 -17.25 7.89
N VAL A 116 -3.49 -17.37 6.63
CA VAL A 116 -2.63 -17.81 5.52
C VAL A 116 -1.47 -16.84 5.33
N SER A 117 -1.78 -15.54 5.31
CA SER A 117 -0.76 -14.51 5.08
C SER A 117 0.26 -14.39 6.21
N LEU A 118 -0.16 -14.59 7.47
CA LEU A 118 0.76 -14.65 8.61
C LEU A 118 1.69 -15.86 8.51
N GLY A 119 1.17 -17.03 8.16
CA GLY A 119 1.99 -18.23 7.96
C GLY A 119 3.01 -18.04 6.82
N LEU A 120 2.54 -17.51 5.67
CA LEU A 120 3.41 -17.25 4.53
C LEU A 120 4.45 -16.15 4.84
N LEU A 121 4.09 -15.12 5.60
CA LEU A 121 5.02 -14.09 6.05
C LEU A 121 6.21 -14.69 6.80
N LEU A 122 5.94 -15.57 7.78
CA LEU A 122 7.03 -16.24 8.55
C LEU A 122 7.91 -17.11 7.63
N ILE A 123 7.29 -17.88 6.73
CA ILE A 123 8.03 -18.69 5.76
C ILE A 123 8.91 -17.79 4.89
N TYR A 124 8.39 -16.69 4.40
CA TYR A 124 9.11 -15.77 3.54
C TYR A 124 10.23 -15.04 4.26
N GLU A 125 10.07 -14.65 5.53
CA GLU A 125 11.16 -14.07 6.33
C GLU A 125 12.34 -15.05 6.47
N ILE A 126 12.07 -16.32 6.78
CA ILE A 126 13.10 -17.34 6.90
C ILE A 126 13.74 -17.66 5.54
N LEU A 127 12.95 -17.75 4.48
CA LEU A 127 13.47 -17.95 3.12
C LEU A 127 14.38 -16.79 2.69
N ALA A 128 13.96 -15.54 2.97
CA ALA A 128 14.80 -14.36 2.69
C ALA A 128 16.14 -14.43 3.39
N GLN A 129 16.19 -14.85 4.67
CA GLN A 129 17.43 -15.05 5.42
C GLN A 129 18.32 -16.12 4.80
N LYS A 130 17.76 -17.24 4.37
CA LYS A 130 18.51 -18.32 3.70
C LYS A 130 19.08 -17.86 2.36
N ILE A 131 18.29 -17.16 1.54
CA ILE A 131 18.70 -16.61 0.24
C ILE A 131 19.81 -15.56 0.42
N GLY A 132 19.69 -14.70 1.44
CA GLY A 132 20.67 -13.66 1.77
C GLY A 132 21.86 -14.17 2.55
N LEU A 133 21.93 -15.47 2.89
CA LEU A 133 22.98 -16.03 3.77
C LEU A 133 23.08 -15.29 5.11
N GLY A 134 21.96 -14.75 5.60
CA GLY A 134 21.91 -13.95 6.83
C GLY A 134 22.48 -12.53 6.71
N VAL A 135 22.89 -12.11 5.52
CA VAL A 135 23.56 -10.83 5.26
C VAL A 135 22.66 -9.93 4.38
N SER A 136 22.89 -8.63 4.44
CA SER A 136 22.26 -7.67 3.53
C SER A 136 22.71 -7.89 2.08
N LYS A 137 21.77 -7.80 1.13
CA LYS A 137 22.09 -7.81 -0.29
C LYS A 137 22.29 -6.36 -0.76
N THR A 138 23.43 -6.10 -1.35
CA THR A 138 23.78 -4.80 -1.94
C THR A 138 23.74 -4.88 -3.47
N ILE A 139 23.44 -3.76 -4.11
CA ILE A 139 23.54 -3.58 -5.55
C ILE A 139 24.50 -2.42 -5.87
N PRO A 140 25.16 -2.42 -7.03
CA PRO A 140 25.99 -1.30 -7.48
C PRO A 140 25.19 -0.02 -7.60
N ALA A 141 25.82 1.12 -7.39
CA ALA A 141 25.17 2.43 -7.45
C ALA A 141 24.55 2.73 -8.83
N ASP A 142 25.16 2.19 -9.89
CA ASP A 142 24.69 2.34 -11.28
C ASP A 142 23.35 1.61 -11.50
N VAL A 143 23.16 0.46 -10.86
CA VAL A 143 21.90 -0.31 -10.92
C VAL A 143 20.85 0.34 -10.01
N GLY A 144 21.28 0.90 -8.88
CA GLY A 144 20.39 1.57 -7.92
C GLY A 144 19.93 2.97 -8.35
N ILE A 145 20.38 3.49 -9.47
CA ILE A 145 19.97 4.82 -9.96
C ILE A 145 18.45 4.94 -10.18
N ILE A 146 17.80 3.83 -10.50
CA ILE A 146 16.36 3.73 -10.74
C ILE A 146 15.53 4.13 -9.51
N GLY A 147 16.02 3.86 -8.30
CA GLY A 147 15.34 4.23 -7.04
C GLY A 147 15.53 5.68 -6.63
N LYS A 148 16.41 6.43 -7.33
CA LYS A 148 16.71 7.84 -7.01
C LYS A 148 15.83 8.79 -7.82
N PHE A 149 15.59 9.96 -7.24
CA PHE A 149 14.92 11.05 -7.96
C PHE A 149 15.79 11.51 -9.16
N PRO A 150 15.26 11.69 -10.39
CA PRO A 150 13.84 11.68 -10.77
C PRO A 150 13.29 10.31 -11.24
N TYR A 151 14.13 9.28 -11.46
CA TYR A 151 13.71 8.00 -12.06
C TYR A 151 12.64 7.25 -11.25
N SER A 152 12.69 7.35 -9.93
CA SER A 152 11.68 6.76 -9.04
C SER A 152 10.27 7.31 -9.29
N LEU A 153 10.13 8.59 -9.69
CA LEU A 153 8.84 9.17 -10.07
C LEU A 153 8.29 8.59 -11.37
N ILE A 154 9.17 8.25 -12.31
CA ILE A 154 8.75 7.63 -13.59
C ILE A 154 8.17 6.25 -13.31
N ILE A 155 8.81 5.47 -12.43
CA ILE A 155 8.30 4.14 -12.03
C ILE A 155 6.98 4.29 -11.26
N LEU A 156 6.87 5.25 -10.35
CA LEU A 156 5.61 5.54 -9.66
C LEU A 156 4.51 5.90 -10.67
N GLY A 157 4.79 6.79 -11.63
CA GLY A 157 3.84 7.16 -12.67
C GLY A 157 3.41 5.97 -13.53
N ALA A 158 4.37 5.13 -13.95
CA ALA A 158 4.08 3.92 -14.69
C ALA A 158 3.23 2.92 -13.88
N SER A 159 3.57 2.72 -12.59
CA SER A 159 2.79 1.86 -11.69
C SER A 159 1.38 2.39 -11.44
N ALA A 160 1.23 3.71 -11.28
CA ALA A 160 -0.07 4.36 -11.12
C ALA A 160 -0.95 4.21 -12.36
N LEU A 161 -0.37 4.39 -13.57
CA LEU A 161 -1.07 4.18 -14.84
C LEU A 161 -1.47 2.71 -15.01
N LEU A 162 -0.58 1.78 -14.69
CA LEU A 162 -0.85 0.34 -14.73
C LEU A 162 -1.99 -0.03 -13.76
N PHE A 163 -1.93 0.47 -12.52
CA PHE A 163 -2.99 0.27 -11.53
C PHE A 163 -4.33 0.86 -12.00
N TYR A 164 -4.30 2.10 -12.49
CA TYR A 164 -5.49 2.77 -13.03
C TYR A 164 -6.13 1.96 -14.16
N TYR A 165 -5.33 1.47 -15.09
CA TYR A 165 -5.81 0.66 -16.22
C TYR A 165 -6.43 -0.65 -15.73
N ILE A 166 -5.71 -1.41 -14.89
CA ILE A 166 -6.19 -2.69 -14.37
C ILE A 166 -7.46 -2.49 -13.53
N TYR A 167 -7.46 -1.54 -12.58
CA TYR A 167 -8.55 -1.37 -11.62
C TYR A 167 -9.80 -0.69 -12.20
N ASN A 168 -9.67 0.16 -13.24
CA ASN A 168 -10.81 0.91 -13.80
C ASN A 168 -11.27 0.40 -15.17
N LYS A 169 -10.42 -0.27 -15.95
CA LYS A 169 -10.69 -0.59 -17.34
C LYS A 169 -10.84 -2.08 -17.65
N THR A 170 -10.45 -2.99 -16.72
CA THR A 170 -10.52 -4.43 -16.96
C THR A 170 -11.78 -5.08 -16.36
N CYS A 171 -12.22 -6.19 -16.95
CA CYS A 171 -13.31 -7.01 -16.42
C CYS A 171 -12.97 -7.61 -15.05
N ILE A 172 -11.67 -7.89 -14.79
CA ILE A 172 -11.19 -8.41 -13.51
C ILE A 172 -11.54 -7.45 -12.37
N ALA A 173 -11.38 -6.15 -12.59
CA ALA A 173 -11.74 -5.15 -11.58
C ALA A 173 -13.26 -5.10 -11.30
N CYS A 174 -14.10 -5.38 -12.29
CA CYS A 174 -15.54 -5.51 -12.09
C CYS A 174 -15.84 -6.71 -11.20
N HIS A 175 -15.18 -7.86 -11.45
CA HIS A 175 -15.32 -9.07 -10.62
C HIS A 175 -14.81 -8.81 -9.18
N ILE A 176 -13.66 -8.16 -9.02
CA ILE A 176 -13.10 -7.78 -7.71
C ILE A 176 -14.12 -6.96 -6.91
N ARG A 177 -14.70 -5.92 -7.51
CA ARG A 177 -15.70 -5.08 -6.86
C ARG A 177 -17.01 -5.81 -6.58
N ALA A 178 -17.46 -6.70 -7.46
CA ALA A 178 -18.65 -7.51 -7.26
C ALA A 178 -18.48 -8.45 -6.06
N VAL A 179 -17.37 -9.19 -6.01
CA VAL A 179 -17.06 -10.11 -4.90
C VAL A 179 -16.82 -9.37 -3.59
N GLY A 180 -16.18 -8.19 -3.64
CA GLY A 180 -15.93 -7.36 -2.46
C GLY A 180 -17.18 -6.74 -1.86
N ASN A 181 -18.21 -6.47 -2.68
CA ASN A 181 -19.50 -5.97 -2.17
C ASN A 181 -20.34 -7.08 -1.54
N GLU A 182 -20.53 -8.19 -2.27
CA GLU A 182 -21.36 -9.32 -1.81
C GLU A 182 -20.95 -10.60 -2.54
N GLU A 183 -20.24 -11.48 -1.85
CA GLU A 183 -19.68 -12.70 -2.43
C GLU A 183 -20.77 -13.68 -2.92
N LEU A 184 -21.86 -13.84 -2.13
CA LEU A 184 -22.95 -14.74 -2.47
C LEU A 184 -23.67 -14.28 -3.73
N LEU A 185 -23.95 -12.99 -3.84
CA LEU A 185 -24.61 -12.40 -5.00
C LEU A 185 -23.72 -12.47 -6.25
N ALA A 186 -22.41 -12.21 -6.11
CA ALA A 186 -21.46 -12.33 -7.22
C ALA A 186 -21.42 -13.75 -7.78
N ASN A 187 -21.40 -14.79 -6.91
CA ASN A 187 -21.47 -16.18 -7.32
C ASN A 187 -22.80 -16.53 -8.02
N ALA A 188 -23.93 -16.00 -7.53
CA ALA A 188 -25.23 -16.20 -8.17
C ALA A 188 -25.31 -15.56 -9.57
N LEU A 189 -24.54 -14.50 -9.82
CA LEU A 189 -24.41 -13.84 -11.12
C LEU A 189 -23.35 -14.49 -12.03
N GLY A 190 -22.79 -15.64 -11.65
CA GLY A 190 -21.83 -16.41 -12.44
C GLY A 190 -20.35 -15.97 -12.27
N VAL A 191 -20.04 -15.06 -11.35
CA VAL A 191 -18.66 -14.66 -11.05
C VAL A 191 -18.08 -15.66 -10.05
N ASN A 192 -17.03 -16.40 -10.44
CA ASN A 192 -16.35 -17.32 -9.54
C ASN A 192 -15.51 -16.54 -8.53
N ALA A 193 -16.03 -16.41 -7.30
CA ALA A 193 -15.39 -15.64 -6.23
C ALA A 193 -13.99 -16.18 -5.87
N MET A 194 -13.80 -17.50 -5.83
CA MET A 194 -12.50 -18.10 -5.48
C MET A 194 -11.43 -17.81 -6.53
N ASN A 195 -11.78 -17.88 -7.82
CA ASN A 195 -10.84 -17.52 -8.90
C ASN A 195 -10.56 -16.02 -8.90
N THR A 196 -11.55 -15.18 -8.58
CA THR A 196 -11.35 -13.74 -8.45
C THR A 196 -10.39 -13.42 -7.29
N LYS A 197 -10.56 -14.05 -6.13
CA LYS A 197 -9.64 -13.94 -4.99
C LYS A 197 -8.22 -14.38 -5.35
N TYR A 198 -8.06 -15.48 -6.07
CA TYR A 198 -6.77 -15.92 -6.58
C TYR A 198 -6.10 -14.85 -7.47
N MET A 199 -6.87 -14.28 -8.40
CA MET A 199 -6.35 -13.26 -9.32
C MET A 199 -5.92 -11.97 -8.59
N THR A 200 -6.53 -11.61 -7.45
CA THR A 200 -6.07 -10.45 -6.67
C THR A 200 -4.67 -10.64 -6.13
N PHE A 201 -4.30 -11.84 -5.69
CA PHE A 201 -2.94 -12.13 -5.23
C PHE A 201 -1.93 -12.08 -6.37
N VAL A 202 -2.28 -12.59 -7.55
CA VAL A 202 -1.41 -12.54 -8.74
C VAL A 202 -1.17 -11.07 -9.15
N LEU A 203 -2.22 -10.26 -9.19
CA LEU A 203 -2.11 -8.83 -9.50
C LEU A 203 -1.30 -8.09 -8.44
N ALA A 204 -1.54 -8.37 -7.16
CA ALA A 204 -0.74 -7.82 -6.07
C ALA A 204 0.75 -8.18 -6.23
N GLY A 205 1.07 -9.41 -6.66
CA GLY A 205 2.43 -9.88 -6.92
C GLY A 205 3.19 -9.02 -7.93
N ILE A 206 2.52 -8.52 -8.98
CA ILE A 206 3.15 -7.59 -9.96
C ILE A 206 3.62 -6.31 -9.26
N PHE A 207 2.74 -5.70 -8.45
CA PHE A 207 3.06 -4.46 -7.75
C PHE A 207 4.06 -4.67 -6.60
N ILE A 208 4.04 -5.83 -5.94
CA ILE A 208 5.08 -6.25 -4.98
C ILE A 208 6.45 -6.28 -5.69
N GLY A 209 6.54 -6.84 -6.90
CA GLY A 209 7.76 -6.83 -7.70
C GLY A 209 8.24 -5.42 -8.05
N ILE A 210 7.35 -4.52 -8.46
CA ILE A 210 7.68 -3.10 -8.72
C ILE A 210 8.16 -2.41 -7.44
N THR A 211 7.50 -2.67 -6.31
CA THR A 211 7.92 -2.10 -5.02
C THR A 211 9.30 -2.63 -4.60
N ALA A 212 9.59 -3.90 -4.87
CA ALA A 212 10.89 -4.51 -4.60
C ALA A 212 12.03 -3.83 -5.37
N ILE A 213 11.81 -3.47 -6.64
CA ILE A 213 12.76 -2.69 -7.44
C ILE A 213 13.06 -1.35 -6.75
N LEU A 214 12.01 -0.61 -6.36
CA LEU A 214 12.15 0.69 -5.72
C LEU A 214 12.84 0.58 -4.35
N GLN A 215 12.47 -0.43 -3.55
CA GLN A 215 12.99 -0.63 -2.19
C GLN A 215 14.50 -0.89 -2.21
N ILE A 216 14.98 -1.83 -3.04
CA ILE A 216 16.42 -2.13 -3.09
C ILE A 216 17.22 -1.00 -3.75
N SER A 217 16.63 -0.34 -4.78
CA SER A 217 17.30 0.74 -5.51
C SER A 217 17.38 2.04 -4.73
N TYR A 218 16.44 2.30 -3.82
CA TYR A 218 16.43 3.52 -2.99
C TYR A 218 17.62 3.56 -2.03
N ALA A 219 17.89 2.47 -1.33
CA ALA A 219 18.96 2.36 -0.34
C ALA A 219 20.24 1.70 -0.90
N ASN A 220 20.24 1.23 -2.16
CA ASN A 220 21.25 0.37 -2.77
C ASN A 220 21.52 -0.94 -1.99
N SER A 221 20.67 -1.26 -1.04
CA SER A 221 20.78 -2.47 -0.22
C SER A 221 19.43 -2.87 0.36
N ILE A 222 19.28 -4.15 0.65
CA ILE A 222 18.15 -4.66 1.41
C ILE A 222 18.65 -5.63 2.48
N THR A 223 18.10 -5.52 3.69
CA THR A 223 18.41 -6.39 4.79
C THR A 223 17.28 -7.38 5.03
N THR A 224 17.64 -8.60 5.41
CA THR A 224 16.64 -9.57 5.86
C THR A 224 16.16 -9.19 7.26
N VAL A 225 14.88 -9.41 7.48
CA VAL A 225 14.25 -9.24 8.79
C VAL A 225 13.72 -10.57 9.29
N SER A 226 13.49 -10.70 10.58
CA SER A 226 12.97 -11.91 11.23
C SER A 226 12.03 -11.56 12.37
N SER A 227 11.36 -12.56 12.90
CA SER A 227 10.50 -12.42 14.08
C SER A 227 9.35 -11.44 13.86
N LEU A 228 8.68 -11.55 12.70
CA LEU A 228 7.53 -10.73 12.28
C LEU A 228 7.84 -9.23 12.09
N ARG A 229 9.10 -8.86 11.96
CA ARG A 229 9.50 -7.46 11.77
C ARG A 229 9.03 -6.86 10.43
N SER A 230 8.81 -7.69 9.42
CA SER A 230 8.26 -7.21 8.14
C SER A 230 6.84 -6.66 8.27
N ILE A 231 6.09 -7.01 9.33
CA ILE A 231 4.74 -6.47 9.57
C ILE A 231 4.75 -4.95 9.72
N SER A 232 5.75 -4.38 10.40
CA SER A 232 5.81 -2.92 10.57
C SER A 232 5.86 -2.16 9.25
N MET A 233 6.48 -2.76 8.22
CA MET A 233 6.57 -2.17 6.88
C MET A 233 5.22 -2.12 6.14
N ILE A 234 4.23 -2.91 6.59
CA ILE A 234 2.88 -2.99 5.95
C ILE A 234 1.94 -1.93 6.52
N PHE A 235 2.12 -1.51 7.75
CA PHE A 235 1.14 -0.67 8.44
C PHE A 235 0.93 0.69 7.75
N GLN A 236 1.99 1.36 7.33
CA GLN A 236 1.86 2.63 6.62
C GLN A 236 1.14 2.46 5.27
N PRO A 237 1.53 1.55 4.35
CA PRO A 237 0.78 1.27 3.13
C PRO A 237 -0.68 0.90 3.39
N LEU A 238 -0.94 0.05 4.38
CA LEU A 238 -2.29 -0.37 4.75
C LEU A 238 -3.17 0.80 5.17
N MET A 239 -2.66 1.67 6.06
CA MET A 239 -3.40 2.88 6.47
C MET A 239 -3.74 3.78 5.29
N GLY A 240 -2.77 4.03 4.40
CA GLY A 240 -3.01 4.86 3.22
C GLY A 240 -4.06 4.26 2.28
N VAL A 241 -4.07 2.94 2.12
CA VAL A 241 -5.11 2.24 1.34
C VAL A 241 -6.49 2.38 1.98
N LEU A 242 -6.61 2.22 3.30
CA LEU A 242 -7.88 2.37 4.00
C LEU A 242 -8.42 3.80 3.92
N ILE A 243 -7.55 4.80 4.08
CA ILE A 243 -7.92 6.21 3.87
C ILE A 243 -8.36 6.42 2.43
N ALA A 244 -7.65 5.85 1.44
CA ALA A 244 -8.01 5.96 0.04
C ALA A 244 -9.39 5.36 -0.27
N PHE A 245 -9.74 4.23 0.32
CA PHE A 245 -11.09 3.67 0.23
C PHE A 245 -12.15 4.56 0.88
N ALA A 246 -11.83 5.21 2.01
CA ALA A 246 -12.76 6.15 2.66
C ALA A 246 -13.04 7.39 1.79
N ILE A 247 -12.05 7.87 1.03
CA ILE A 247 -12.19 9.04 0.14
C ILE A 247 -12.54 8.68 -1.32
N GLN A 248 -12.78 7.41 -1.62
CA GLN A 248 -13.07 6.92 -2.97
C GLN A 248 -14.33 7.54 -3.59
N GLU A 249 -15.25 8.04 -2.78
CA GLU A 249 -16.43 8.76 -3.27
C GLU A 249 -16.09 10.09 -3.93
N TRP A 250 -14.98 10.72 -3.53
CA TRP A 250 -14.58 12.07 -3.96
C TRP A 250 -13.48 12.07 -5.03
N CYS A 251 -12.66 11.03 -5.10
CA CYS A 251 -11.59 10.93 -6.10
C CYS A 251 -11.40 9.49 -6.60
N ASN A 252 -10.59 9.33 -7.66
CA ASN A 252 -10.19 8.01 -8.15
C ASN A 252 -9.27 7.32 -7.13
N LEU A 253 -9.46 6.01 -6.93
CA LEU A 253 -8.68 5.23 -5.97
C LEU A 253 -7.18 5.35 -6.21
N THR A 254 -6.72 5.39 -7.46
CA THR A 254 -5.31 5.57 -7.81
C THR A 254 -4.71 6.84 -7.22
N LEU A 255 -5.40 7.98 -7.41
CA LEU A 255 -4.99 9.26 -6.84
C LEU A 255 -5.19 9.29 -5.33
N GLY A 256 -6.27 8.67 -4.83
CA GLY A 256 -6.57 8.55 -3.41
C GLY A 256 -5.43 7.86 -2.65
N VAL A 257 -4.91 6.74 -3.16
CA VAL A 257 -3.78 6.03 -2.54
C VAL A 257 -2.53 6.92 -2.51
N PHE A 258 -2.20 7.57 -3.62
CA PHE A 258 -1.02 8.45 -3.66
C PHE A 258 -1.15 9.61 -2.67
N ILE A 259 -2.28 10.32 -2.65
CA ILE A 259 -2.50 11.47 -1.76
C ILE A 259 -2.46 11.02 -0.29
N SER A 260 -3.08 9.89 0.04
CA SER A 260 -3.08 9.34 1.39
C SER A 260 -1.67 8.96 1.84
N GLN A 261 -0.90 8.28 0.99
CA GLN A 261 0.48 7.90 1.31
C GLN A 261 1.40 9.11 1.41
N PHE A 262 1.23 10.10 0.54
CA PHE A 262 1.98 11.35 0.61
C PHE A 262 1.70 12.09 1.94
N THR A 263 0.45 12.16 2.34
CA THR A 263 0.03 12.77 3.61
C THR A 263 0.62 12.05 4.81
N LEU A 264 0.56 10.71 4.83
CA LEU A 264 1.16 9.89 5.89
C LEU A 264 2.70 10.06 5.93
N SER A 265 3.36 10.03 4.78
CA SER A 265 4.81 10.23 4.69
C SER A 265 5.21 11.63 5.18
N MET A 266 4.39 12.65 4.93
CA MET A 266 4.60 14.00 5.46
C MET A 266 4.51 14.01 7.00
N MET A 267 3.53 13.31 7.57
CA MET A 267 3.41 13.20 9.04
C MET A 267 4.60 12.45 9.66
N PHE A 268 5.06 11.36 9.04
CA PHE A 268 6.26 10.64 9.51
C PHE A 268 7.53 11.47 9.38
N ASN A 269 7.70 12.19 8.28
CA ASN A 269 8.82 13.10 8.10
C ASN A 269 8.83 14.20 9.16
N ALA A 270 7.65 14.73 9.53
CA ALA A 270 7.52 15.68 10.62
C ALA A 270 7.95 15.10 11.98
N LEU A 271 7.59 13.85 12.29
CA LEU A 271 8.04 13.18 13.52
C LEU A 271 9.56 13.04 13.57
N ILE A 272 10.19 12.73 12.42
CA ILE A 272 11.65 12.68 12.30
C ILE A 272 12.25 14.07 12.54
N ALA A 273 11.68 15.12 11.95
CA ALA A 273 12.13 16.51 12.12
C ALA A 273 12.01 17.00 13.56
N LEU A 274 11.02 16.52 14.31
CA LEU A 274 10.84 16.75 15.75
C LEU A 274 11.80 15.93 16.63
N GLY A 275 12.67 15.10 16.03
CA GLY A 275 13.65 14.29 16.78
C GLY A 275 13.04 13.08 17.48
N VAL A 276 11.82 12.63 17.10
CA VAL A 276 11.17 11.47 17.71
C VAL A 276 11.95 10.20 17.36
N PRO A 277 12.40 9.40 18.34
CA PRO A 277 13.13 8.15 18.10
C PRO A 277 12.30 7.19 17.23
N SER A 278 12.97 6.39 16.38
CA SER A 278 12.30 5.45 15.45
C SER A 278 11.36 4.45 16.17
N LYS A 279 11.71 4.00 17.36
CA LYS A 279 10.86 3.12 18.17
C LYS A 279 9.52 3.78 18.56
N MET A 280 9.54 5.08 18.83
CA MET A 280 8.31 5.84 19.14
C MET A 280 7.47 6.08 17.88
N GLN A 281 8.09 6.15 16.70
CA GLN A 281 7.37 6.22 15.44
C GLN A 281 6.52 4.97 15.19
N ASP A 282 7.01 3.78 15.57
CA ASP A 282 6.23 2.54 15.49
C ASP A 282 5.00 2.57 16.41
N VAL A 283 5.10 3.19 17.60
CA VAL A 283 3.96 3.40 18.51
C VAL A 283 2.93 4.35 17.89
N VAL A 284 3.39 5.46 17.29
CA VAL A 284 2.51 6.41 16.60
C VAL A 284 1.81 5.73 15.42
N LEU A 285 2.53 4.90 14.64
CA LEU A 285 1.95 4.06 13.59
C LEU A 285 0.82 3.18 14.12
N GLY A 286 1.06 2.47 15.22
CA GLY A 286 0.06 1.60 15.83
C GLY A 286 -1.19 2.36 16.28
N VAL A 287 -1.02 3.50 16.94
CA VAL A 287 -2.14 4.36 17.37
C VAL A 287 -2.91 4.89 16.17
N MET A 288 -2.22 5.40 15.14
CA MET A 288 -2.85 5.88 13.91
C MET A 288 -3.61 4.77 13.19
N LEU A 289 -3.06 3.56 13.15
CA LEU A 289 -3.73 2.40 12.55
C LEU A 289 -5.06 2.11 13.26
N ILE A 290 -5.07 2.10 14.60
CA ILE A 290 -6.29 1.88 15.39
C ILE A 290 -7.33 2.96 15.08
N ILE A 291 -6.93 4.23 15.03
CA ILE A 291 -7.83 5.36 14.73
C ILE A 291 -8.40 5.22 13.32
N VAL A 292 -7.53 5.00 12.32
CA VAL A 292 -7.94 4.90 10.91
C VAL A 292 -8.84 3.69 10.68
N MET A 293 -8.49 2.52 11.23
CA MET A 293 -9.32 1.31 11.17
C MET A 293 -10.65 1.52 11.90
N GLY A 294 -10.62 2.15 13.08
CA GLY A 294 -11.82 2.47 13.85
C GLY A 294 -12.79 3.35 13.06
N ILE A 295 -12.29 4.38 12.39
CA ILE A 295 -13.09 5.25 11.52
C ILE A 295 -13.57 4.50 10.27
N ALA A 296 -12.68 3.80 9.57
CA ALA A 296 -13.00 3.10 8.31
C ALA A 296 -14.08 2.02 8.52
N LEU A 297 -13.97 1.21 9.56
CA LEU A 297 -14.93 0.14 9.85
C LEU A 297 -16.26 0.65 10.42
N ASN A 298 -16.24 1.76 11.14
CA ASN A 298 -17.45 2.35 11.73
C ASN A 298 -18.05 3.49 10.91
N ASN A 299 -17.58 3.75 9.71
CA ASN A 299 -18.02 4.89 8.89
C ASN A 299 -19.55 4.92 8.70
N LYS A 300 -20.21 3.77 8.46
CA LYS A 300 -21.68 3.67 8.36
C LYS A 300 -22.39 3.99 9.67
N ARG A 301 -21.81 3.65 10.82
CA ARG A 301 -22.39 3.97 12.14
C ARG A 301 -22.18 5.44 12.49
N ILE A 302 -21.00 5.99 12.14
CA ILE A 302 -20.64 7.39 12.39
C ILE A 302 -21.51 8.31 11.53
N SER A 303 -21.69 8.03 10.24
CA SER A 303 -22.57 8.81 9.36
C SER A 303 -24.02 8.78 9.83
N GLY A 304 -24.55 7.61 10.21
CA GLY A 304 -25.89 7.50 10.75
C GLY A 304 -26.08 8.23 12.09
N PHE A 305 -25.07 8.29 12.94
CA PHE A 305 -25.11 9.08 14.17
C PHE A 305 -25.09 10.59 13.90
N LEU A 306 -24.27 11.03 12.96
CA LEU A 306 -24.19 12.44 12.54
C LEU A 306 -25.51 12.91 11.90
N GLU A 307 -26.11 12.10 11.04
CA GLU A 307 -27.42 12.39 10.44
C GLU A 307 -28.54 12.50 11.50
N ARG A 308 -28.56 11.59 12.47
CA ARG A 308 -29.52 11.67 13.60
C ARG A 308 -29.32 12.92 14.43
N LYS A 309 -28.06 13.31 14.67
CA LYS A 309 -27.74 14.54 15.42
C LYS A 309 -28.09 15.80 14.62
N ALA A 310 -27.89 15.79 13.30
CA ALA A 310 -28.31 16.89 12.42
C ALA A 310 -29.84 17.05 12.39
N ARG A 311 -30.58 15.94 12.22
CA ARG A 311 -32.06 15.96 12.28
C ARG A 311 -32.58 16.46 13.63
N ARG A 312 -31.97 16.05 14.76
CA ARG A 312 -32.34 16.58 16.09
C ARG A 312 -32.12 18.09 16.18
N LYS A 313 -31.01 18.62 15.64
CA LYS A 313 -30.73 20.06 15.62
C LYS A 313 -31.74 20.82 14.75
N GLU A 314 -32.17 20.27 13.61
CA GLU A 314 -33.19 20.88 12.77
C GLU A 314 -34.57 20.88 13.41
N LEU A 315 -34.95 19.80 14.13
CA LEU A 315 -36.19 19.74 14.85
C LEU A 315 -36.24 20.74 16.03
N MET A 316 -35.11 20.92 16.75
CA MET A 316 -35.00 21.92 17.83
C MET A 316 -34.96 23.39 17.31
N LYS A 317 -34.65 23.62 16.03
CA LYS A 317 -34.73 24.96 15.41
C LYS A 317 -36.14 25.31 14.91
N ARG A 318 -36.99 24.29 14.72
CA ARG A 318 -38.38 24.45 14.24
C ARG A 318 -39.41 24.45 15.38
N ALA A 319 -39.01 24.03 16.58
CA ALA A 319 -39.79 24.17 17.81
C ALA A 319 -39.45 25.49 18.55
#